data_f34542c4e55c0fdf1a541e9aaad2b0eb
#
_entry.id   f34542c4e55c0fdf1a541e9aaad2b0eb
#
_cell.length_a   1.000
_cell.length_b   1.000
_cell.length_c   1.000
_cell.angle_alpha   90.00
_cell.angle_beta   90.00
_cell.angle_gamma   90.00
#
_symmetry.space_group_name_H-M   'P 1'
#
loop_
_entity.id
_entity.type
_entity.pdbx_description
1 polymer ?
#
loop_
_entity_poly.entity_id
_entity_poly.type
_entity_poly.pdbx_seq_one_letter_code
_entity_poly.pdbx_strand_id
1 'polypeptide(L)'
;MAFDYRKLRGKIVEKYGSQSVFSLAMGLSERTLSLKMNSKVPWKQKEICKAADLLGIPDSDIGDYFFTTRVQNIEQKGGQS
;
A
#
# COMPACT_ATOMS: atom_id res chain seq x y z
N MET A 1 -5.45 -1.44 -13.83
CA MET A 1 -4.05 -1.71 -13.48
C MET A 1 -3.91 -1.79 -11.96
N ALA A 2 -3.19 -2.80 -11.48
CA ALA A 2 -3.02 -3.00 -10.05
C ALA A 2 -1.75 -2.33 -9.54
N PHE A 3 -1.82 -1.80 -8.33
CA PHE A 3 -0.64 -1.31 -7.65
C PHE A 3 -0.01 -2.42 -6.83
N ASP A 4 1.29 -2.32 -6.64
CA ASP A 4 2.05 -3.26 -5.83
C ASP A 4 2.20 -2.67 -4.42
N TYR A 5 1.58 -3.30 -3.44
CA TYR A 5 1.58 -2.83 -2.06
C TYR A 5 2.48 -3.67 -1.13
N ARG A 6 3.40 -4.45 -1.71
CA ARG A 6 4.27 -5.28 -0.87
C ARG A 6 5.12 -4.47 0.09
N LYS A 7 5.64 -3.34 -0.39
CA LYS A 7 6.44 -2.45 0.46
C LYS A 7 5.59 -1.87 1.58
N LEU A 8 4.36 -1.48 1.26
CA LEU A 8 3.41 -0.97 2.24
C LEU A 8 3.09 -2.04 3.27
N ARG A 9 2.83 -3.26 2.82
CA ARG A 9 2.54 -4.37 3.73
C ARG A 9 3.68 -4.61 4.69
N GLY A 10 4.91 -4.59 4.20
CA GLY A 10 6.09 -4.74 5.06
C GLY A 10 6.16 -3.68 6.13
N LYS A 11 5.83 -2.44 5.76
CA LYS A 11 5.86 -1.33 6.72
C LYS A 11 4.77 -1.49 7.77
N ILE A 12 3.59 -1.95 7.35
CA ILE A 12 2.47 -2.21 8.27
C ILE A 12 2.86 -3.28 9.29
N VAL A 13 3.42 -4.37 8.82
CA VAL A 13 3.84 -5.46 9.73
C VAL A 13 4.95 -4.97 10.66
N GLU A 14 5.87 -4.20 10.14
CA GLU A 14 6.97 -3.66 10.95
C GLU A 14 6.46 -2.78 12.09
N LYS A 15 5.48 -1.93 11.81
CA LYS A 15 5.01 -0.95 12.80
C LYS A 15 3.87 -1.45 13.67
N TYR A 16 2.99 -2.29 13.12
CA TYR A 16 1.77 -2.70 13.82
C TYR A 16 1.65 -4.21 14.02
N GLY A 17 2.54 -4.99 13.45
CA GLY A 17 2.53 -6.43 13.60
C GLY A 17 1.60 -7.14 12.64
N SER A 18 0.48 -6.55 12.27
CA SER A 18 -0.46 -7.17 11.34
C SER A 18 -1.36 -6.13 10.70
N GLN A 19 -1.99 -6.50 9.60
CA GLN A 19 -2.98 -5.63 8.95
C GLN A 19 -4.20 -5.43 9.83
N SER A 20 -4.56 -6.44 10.61
CA SER A 20 -5.70 -6.37 11.51
C SER A 20 -5.53 -5.22 12.50
N VAL A 21 -4.37 -5.14 13.14
CA VAL A 21 -4.09 -4.07 14.09
C VAL A 21 -4.05 -2.72 13.39
N PHE A 22 -3.44 -2.67 12.21
CA PHE A 22 -3.36 -1.42 11.45
C PHE A 22 -4.75 -0.93 11.03
N SER A 23 -5.67 -1.85 10.71
CA SER A 23 -7.02 -1.45 10.32
C SER A 23 -7.71 -0.70 11.45
N LEU A 24 -7.49 -1.11 12.69
CA LEU A 24 -8.03 -0.42 13.85
C LEU A 24 -7.48 1.00 13.95
N ALA A 25 -6.19 1.16 13.74
CA ALA A 25 -5.55 2.49 13.79
C ALA A 25 -6.08 3.39 12.67
N MET A 26 -6.41 2.81 11.53
CA MET A 26 -6.95 3.54 10.39
C MET A 26 -8.43 3.87 10.55
N GLY A 27 -9.12 3.19 11.46
CA GLY A 27 -10.56 3.33 11.58
C GLY A 27 -11.31 2.63 10.46
N LEU A 28 -10.70 1.60 9.88
CA LEU A 28 -11.29 0.82 8.79
C LEU A 28 -11.55 -0.60 9.28
N SER A 29 -12.51 -1.28 8.66
CA SER A 29 -12.67 -2.69 8.93
C SER A 29 -11.51 -3.44 8.30
N GLU A 30 -11.21 -4.61 8.86
CA GLU A 30 -10.15 -5.47 8.35
C GLU A 30 -10.40 -5.84 6.88
N ARG A 31 -11.67 -6.11 6.56
CA ARG A 31 -12.07 -6.43 5.20
C ARG A 31 -11.80 -5.26 4.25
N THR A 32 -12.18 -4.05 4.65
CA THR A 32 -11.98 -2.86 3.81
C THR A 32 -10.49 -2.65 3.54
N LEU A 33 -9.66 -2.76 4.59
CA LEU A 33 -8.23 -2.60 4.41
C LEU A 33 -7.66 -3.67 3.47
N SER A 34 -8.11 -4.92 3.65
CA SER A 34 -7.67 -6.02 2.79
C SER A 34 -8.00 -5.75 1.32
N LEU A 35 -9.20 -5.24 1.05
CA LEU A 35 -9.59 -4.91 -0.32
C LEU A 35 -8.70 -3.84 -0.92
N LYS A 36 -8.33 -2.83 -0.13
CA LYS A 36 -7.42 -1.78 -0.58
C LYS A 36 -6.01 -2.32 -0.82
N MET A 37 -5.55 -3.21 0.06
CA MET A 37 -4.22 -3.80 -0.07
C MET A 37 -4.11 -4.75 -1.26
N ASN A 38 -5.24 -5.24 -1.76
CA ASN A 38 -5.28 -6.12 -2.92
C ASN A 38 -5.73 -5.40 -4.20
N SER A 39 -5.74 -4.07 -4.17
CA SER A 39 -6.11 -3.24 -5.32
C SER A 39 -7.54 -3.47 -5.81
N LYS A 40 -8.41 -3.99 -4.94
CA LYS A 40 -9.82 -4.18 -5.28
C LYS A 40 -10.62 -2.91 -5.05
N VAL A 41 -10.19 -2.09 -4.11
CA VAL A 41 -10.83 -0.81 -3.78
C VAL A 41 -9.70 0.23 -3.73
N PRO A 42 -9.87 1.38 -4.39
CA PRO A 42 -8.82 2.39 -4.39
C PRO A 42 -8.65 3.05 -3.02
N TRP A 43 -7.43 3.48 -2.74
CA TRP A 43 -7.14 4.27 -1.55
C TRP A 43 -7.62 5.70 -1.79
N LYS A 44 -8.33 6.25 -0.81
CA LYS A 44 -8.71 7.65 -0.85
C LYS A 44 -7.54 8.50 -0.39
N GLN A 45 -7.49 9.75 -0.88
CA GLN A 45 -6.41 10.65 -0.53
C GLN A 45 -6.25 10.80 0.99
N LYS A 46 -7.36 10.98 1.70
CA LYS A 46 -7.32 11.10 3.16
C LYS A 46 -6.75 9.87 3.82
N GLU A 47 -7.07 8.69 3.26
CA GLU A 47 -6.58 7.43 3.81
C GLU A 47 -5.08 7.29 3.59
N ILE A 48 -4.59 7.70 2.43
CA ILE A 48 -3.17 7.68 2.14
C ILE A 48 -2.42 8.58 3.12
N CYS A 49 -2.92 9.79 3.32
CA CYS A 49 -2.30 10.73 4.24
C CYS A 49 -2.28 10.20 5.67
N LYS A 50 -3.39 9.62 6.11
CA LYS A 50 -3.49 9.06 7.46
C LYS A 50 -2.53 7.88 7.62
N ALA A 51 -2.52 6.98 6.63
CA ALA A 51 -1.64 5.82 6.67
C ALA A 51 -0.17 6.23 6.70
N ALA A 52 0.19 7.19 5.86
CA ALA A 52 1.57 7.68 5.82
C ALA A 52 1.98 8.27 7.17
N ASP A 53 1.08 9.03 7.78
CA ASP A 53 1.33 9.62 9.09
C ASP A 53 1.52 8.54 10.16
N LEU A 54 0.62 7.56 10.19
CA LEU A 54 0.68 6.48 11.16
C LEU A 54 1.94 5.61 10.99
N LEU A 55 2.38 5.43 9.76
CA LEU A 55 3.53 4.57 9.46
C LEU A 55 4.86 5.33 9.43
N GLY A 56 4.80 6.66 9.57
CA GLY A 56 6.02 7.46 9.53
C GLY A 56 6.63 7.54 8.14
N ILE A 57 5.80 7.48 7.11
CA ILE A 57 6.26 7.57 5.73
C ILE A 57 6.31 9.04 5.34
N PRO A 58 7.50 9.57 4.96
CA PRO A 58 7.58 10.98 4.55
C PRO A 58 6.88 11.19 3.20
N ASP A 59 6.47 12.42 2.95
CA ASP A 59 5.76 12.77 1.72
C ASP A 59 6.52 12.34 0.47
N SER A 60 7.85 12.45 0.51
CA SER A 60 8.69 12.09 -0.63
C SER A 60 8.63 10.59 -0.96
N ASP A 61 8.23 9.76 0.00
CA ASP A 61 8.20 8.31 -0.18
C ASP A 61 6.80 7.77 -0.42
N ILE A 62 5.76 8.60 -0.35
CA ILE A 62 4.39 8.13 -0.52
C ILE A 62 4.21 7.43 -1.87
N GLY A 63 4.82 7.95 -2.93
CA GLY A 63 4.73 7.32 -4.24
C GLY A 63 5.25 5.88 -4.24
N ASP A 64 6.34 5.64 -3.51
CA ASP A 64 6.95 4.30 -3.46
C ASP A 64 6.05 3.28 -2.76
N TYR A 65 5.25 3.72 -1.81
CA TYR A 65 4.40 2.82 -1.02
C TYR A 65 3.01 2.65 -1.64
N PHE A 66 2.46 3.70 -2.23
CA PHE A 66 1.05 3.70 -2.65
C PHE A 66 0.85 3.70 -4.15
N PHE A 67 1.84 4.08 -4.93
CA PHE A 67 1.67 4.27 -6.37
C PHE A 67 2.63 3.46 -7.23
N THR A 68 3.29 2.47 -6.64
CA THR A 68 4.14 1.56 -7.41
C THR A 68 3.24 0.61 -8.19
N THR A 69 3.33 0.64 -9.52
CA THR A 69 2.52 -0.25 -10.34
C THR A 69 3.14 -1.64 -10.36
N ARG A 70 2.28 -2.66 -10.43
CA ARG A 70 2.73 -4.03 -10.54
C ARG A 70 3.21 -4.28 -11.97
N VAL A 71 4.50 -4.67 -12.15
CA VAL A 71 5.07 -5.00 -13.45
C VAL A 71 4.81 -6.48 -13.69
N GLN A 72 4.23 -6.75 -14.83
CA GLN A 72 3.98 -8.13 -15.24
C GLN A 72 5.13 -8.58 -16.07
N ASN A 73 5.66 -8.57 -16.49
CA ASN A 73 6.45 -8.88 -17.52
C ASN A 73 7.08 -9.04 -18.12
N ILE A 74 7.41 -8.80 -18.25
CA ILE A 74 7.98 -8.73 -18.70
C ILE A 74 8.70 -8.73 -19.27
N GLU A 75 8.76 -8.43 -19.39
CA GLU A 75 9.28 -8.11 -19.90
C GLU A 75 10.00 -7.89 -20.20
N GLN A 76 10.13 -7.93 -20.18
CA GLN A 76 10.62 -7.46 -20.42
C GLN A 76 11.19 -7.30 -20.91
N LYS A 77 11.51 -7.52 -21.08
CA LYS A 77 11.88 -7.16 -21.55
C LYS A 77 12.21 -6.73 -21.94
N GLY A 78 12.57 -6.90 -21.99
CA GLY A 78 12.97 -6.25 -22.47
C GLY A 78 13.16 -5.80 -22.78
N GLY A 79 13.29 -5.89 -22.85
CA GLY A 79 13.46 -5.18 -23.17
C GLY A 79 13.43 -4.70 -23.20
N GLN A 80 13.36 -4.77 -23.18
CA GLN A 80 13.23 -4.19 -23.20
C GLN A 80 13.19 -3.62 -23.05
N SER A 81 13.52 -3.66 -22.98
CA SER A 81 13.39 -3.08 -22.93
C SER A 81 13.24 -2.80 -22.87
#